data_44be5dfa19453e4362bcbd87e4651392
#
_entry.id   44be5dfa19453e4362bcbd87e4651392
#
_cell.length_a   1.000
_cell.length_b   1.000
_cell.length_c   1.000
_cell.angle_alpha   90.00
_cell.angle_beta   90.00
_cell.angle_gamma   90.00
#
_symmetry.space_group_name_H-M   'P 1'
#
loop_
_entity.id
_entity.type
_entity.pdbx_description
1 polymer ?
#
loop_
_entity_poly.entity_id
_entity_poly.type
_entity_poly.pdbx_seq_one_letter_code
_entity_poly.pdbx_strand_id
1 'polypeptide(L)'
;ARFRAWMDADAVDWGIRVAVVFLFIGGSYSLYINGVAYGWWHAWGEKPTIAVTTTPAPHPSPSASSEPAMSGGYEIGPDGVLVRPAEHAASTYTKPELPEEAKENTERGAELAAEYLLDTLTYAWNTGDTQPFENISDPNDSFRNKFISDINHVYSDGWTYDNRITIDHILRVDPQPSNGKDIPPNSVLVVLLTTTSDGTTCKQQKLLSSAEESQFVFALLMTWRDGTWIAVQGGSENPDVRQ
;
A
#
# COMPACT_ATOMS: atom_id res chain seq x y z
N ALA A 1 38.64 17.73 3.86
CA ALA A 1 38.40 17.89 2.40
C ALA A 1 37.09 17.20 1.92
N ARG A 2 36.71 16.04 2.47
CA ARG A 2 35.48 15.31 2.08
C ARG A 2 34.16 15.95 2.56
N PHE A 3 34.20 16.70 3.67
CA PHE A 3 33.02 17.35 4.25
C PHE A 3 32.58 18.62 3.46
N ARG A 4 33.52 19.33 2.83
CA ARG A 4 33.20 20.49 1.98
C ARG A 4 32.53 20.12 0.66
N ALA A 5 32.96 19.03 0.04
CA ALA A 5 32.33 18.55 -1.20
C ALA A 5 30.87 18.06 -1.02
N TRP A 6 30.47 17.79 0.22
CA TRP A 6 29.11 17.38 0.58
C TRP A 6 28.17 18.59 0.74
N MET A 7 28.70 19.78 1.03
CA MET A 7 27.95 21.04 1.17
C MET A 7 27.78 21.81 -0.15
N ASP A 8 28.53 21.47 -1.19
CA ASP A 8 28.46 22.12 -2.52
C ASP A 8 27.46 21.44 -3.48
N ALA A 9 26.67 20.50 -2.98
CA ALA A 9 25.60 19.88 -3.77
C ALA A 9 24.46 20.88 -3.99
N ASP A 10 23.94 20.96 -5.23
CA ASP A 10 22.83 21.80 -5.62
C ASP A 10 21.66 21.66 -4.64
N ALA A 11 20.97 22.77 -4.34
CA ALA A 11 19.85 22.79 -3.38
C ALA A 11 18.75 21.76 -3.70
N VAL A 12 18.61 21.38 -4.99
CA VAL A 12 17.68 20.34 -5.46
C VAL A 12 18.16 18.94 -5.03
N ASP A 13 19.47 18.65 -5.13
CA ASP A 13 20.07 17.37 -4.72
C ASP A 13 20.01 17.20 -3.19
N TRP A 14 20.11 18.30 -2.45
CA TRP A 14 19.94 18.33 -1.00
C TRP A 14 18.47 18.10 -0.59
N GLY A 15 17.53 18.70 -1.31
CA GLY A 15 16.08 18.51 -1.11
C GLY A 15 15.66 17.04 -1.29
N ILE A 16 16.16 16.37 -2.32
CA ILE A 16 15.88 14.97 -2.59
C ILE A 16 16.45 14.06 -1.48
N ARG A 17 17.67 14.30 -1.02
CA ARG A 17 18.31 13.51 0.05
C ARG A 17 17.62 13.68 1.40
N VAL A 18 17.21 14.90 1.71
CA VAL A 18 16.43 15.20 2.92
C VAL A 18 15.06 14.58 2.85
N ALA A 19 14.37 14.65 1.70
CA ALA A 19 13.07 13.99 1.49
C ALA A 19 13.16 12.47 1.66
N VAL A 20 14.20 11.82 1.12
CA VAL A 20 14.42 10.38 1.27
C VAL A 20 14.65 9.99 2.74
N VAL A 21 15.44 10.76 3.49
CA VAL A 21 15.68 10.49 4.93
C VAL A 21 14.40 10.67 5.76
N PHE A 22 13.59 11.68 5.46
CA PHE A 22 12.31 11.90 6.14
C PHE A 22 11.26 10.84 5.77
N LEU A 23 11.26 10.33 4.53
CA LEU A 23 10.43 9.19 4.10
C LEU A 23 10.71 7.92 4.93
N PHE A 24 11.98 7.62 5.19
CA PHE A 24 12.35 6.46 6.01
C PHE A 24 11.99 6.63 7.49
N ILE A 25 12.13 7.83 8.05
CA ILE A 25 11.86 8.10 9.47
C ILE A 25 10.34 8.24 9.70
N GLY A 26 9.63 9.00 8.87
CA GLY A 26 8.19 9.24 9.01
C GLY A 26 7.36 7.98 8.72
N GLY A 27 7.67 7.25 7.65
CA GLY A 27 6.99 6.00 7.31
C GLY A 27 7.11 4.93 8.37
N SER A 28 8.32 4.75 8.94
CA SER A 28 8.55 3.80 10.03
C SER A 28 7.80 4.17 11.32
N TYR A 29 7.70 5.47 11.62
CA TYR A 29 7.00 5.96 12.80
C TYR A 29 5.47 5.81 12.67
N SER A 30 4.92 6.12 11.51
CA SER A 30 3.48 5.92 11.24
C SER A 30 3.08 4.46 11.28
N LEU A 31 3.90 3.56 10.72
CA LEU A 31 3.69 2.11 10.82
C LEU A 31 3.75 1.61 12.26
N TYR A 32 4.67 2.15 13.08
CA TYR A 32 4.77 1.80 14.49
C TYR A 32 3.53 2.24 15.27
N ILE A 33 3.11 3.51 15.12
CA ILE A 33 1.93 4.06 15.83
C ILE A 33 0.66 3.31 15.42
N ASN A 34 0.44 3.09 14.11
CA ASN A 34 -0.71 2.32 13.64
C ASN A 34 -0.65 0.86 14.12
N GLY A 35 0.52 0.22 14.06
CA GLY A 35 0.67 -1.15 14.54
C GLY A 35 0.39 -1.31 16.02
N VAL A 36 0.76 -0.34 16.86
CA VAL A 36 0.43 -0.31 18.29
C VAL A 36 -1.06 -0.01 18.50
N ALA A 37 -1.63 0.98 17.80
CA ALA A 37 -3.04 1.36 17.91
C ALA A 37 -3.99 0.23 17.48
N TYR A 38 -3.60 -0.54 16.45
CA TYR A 38 -4.35 -1.69 15.97
C TYR A 38 -4.00 -3.01 16.66
N GLY A 39 -3.10 -2.99 17.67
CA GLY A 39 -2.72 -4.17 18.45
C GLY A 39 -1.87 -5.20 17.71
N TRP A 40 -1.21 -4.81 16.62
CA TRP A 40 -0.33 -5.70 15.86
C TRP A 40 1.00 -5.96 16.56
N TRP A 41 1.47 -5.02 17.40
CA TRP A 41 2.59 -5.17 18.32
C TRP A 41 2.40 -4.32 19.58
N HIS A 42 3.12 -4.70 20.62
CA HIS A 42 3.07 -4.02 21.90
C HIS A 42 3.93 -2.74 21.88
N ALA A 43 3.48 -1.70 22.56
CA ALA A 43 4.27 -0.49 22.72
C ALA A 43 5.63 -0.80 23.36
N TRP A 44 6.67 -0.13 22.90
CA TRP A 44 8.02 -0.35 23.43
C TRP A 44 8.08 0.04 24.90
N GLY A 45 8.30 -0.95 25.80
CA GLY A 45 8.35 -0.77 27.26
C GLY A 45 7.17 -1.33 28.04
N GLU A 46 6.10 -1.82 27.40
CA GLU A 46 5.05 -2.56 28.09
C GLU A 46 5.53 -3.95 28.50
N LYS A 47 5.43 -4.23 29.81
CA LYS A 47 5.69 -5.56 30.34
C LYS A 47 4.47 -6.43 30.11
N PRO A 48 4.61 -7.69 29.62
CA PRO A 48 3.46 -8.59 29.50
C PRO A 48 2.84 -8.83 30.86
N THR A 49 1.57 -8.46 31.01
CA THR A 49 0.81 -8.76 32.21
C THR A 49 0.39 -10.21 32.15
N ILE A 50 1.06 -11.05 32.92
CA ILE A 50 0.65 -12.45 33.12
C ILE A 50 -0.59 -12.41 34.03
N ALA A 51 -1.78 -12.70 33.50
CA ALA A 51 -2.95 -12.94 34.30
C ALA A 51 -2.78 -14.24 35.10
N VAL A 52 -2.63 -14.10 36.41
CA VAL A 52 -2.63 -15.23 37.33
C VAL A 52 -4.06 -15.74 37.44
N THR A 53 -4.35 -16.86 36.78
CA THR A 53 -5.62 -17.57 36.90
C THR A 53 -5.64 -18.34 38.22
N THR A 54 -6.36 -17.82 39.21
CA THR A 54 -6.76 -18.60 40.40
C THR A 54 -7.98 -19.46 40.00
N THR A 55 -7.81 -20.76 40.01
CA THR A 55 -8.85 -21.74 39.73
C THR A 55 -9.81 -21.86 40.93
N PRO A 56 -11.10 -21.58 40.76
CA PRO A 56 -12.15 -22.06 41.69
C PRO A 56 -12.71 -23.41 41.24
N ALA A 57 -13.06 -24.25 42.21
CA ALA A 57 -13.59 -25.60 42.03
C ALA A 57 -14.93 -25.64 41.25
N PRO A 58 -15.27 -26.79 40.62
CA PRO A 58 -16.34 -26.86 39.63
C PRO A 58 -17.72 -26.87 40.30
N HIS A 59 -18.56 -25.89 39.99
CA HIS A 59 -20.02 -26.02 40.10
C HIS A 59 -20.58 -26.50 38.77
N PRO A 60 -21.65 -27.34 38.74
CA PRO A 60 -22.28 -27.77 37.51
C PRO A 60 -22.89 -26.57 36.79
N SER A 61 -22.36 -26.27 35.66
CA SER A 61 -22.79 -25.20 34.80
C SER A 61 -24.10 -25.54 34.09
N PRO A 62 -25.11 -24.67 34.07
CA PRO A 62 -26.15 -24.75 33.05
C PRO A 62 -25.51 -24.55 31.68
N SER A 63 -25.94 -25.30 30.70
CA SER A 63 -25.49 -25.17 29.29
C SER A 63 -25.41 -23.70 28.88
N ALA A 64 -24.22 -23.19 28.75
CA ALA A 64 -24.00 -21.89 28.16
C ALA A 64 -24.48 -21.98 26.71
N SER A 65 -25.61 -21.36 26.41
CA SER A 65 -25.93 -20.93 25.06
C SER A 65 -24.75 -20.04 24.65
N SER A 66 -23.89 -20.54 23.76
CA SER A 66 -22.85 -19.73 23.17
C SER A 66 -23.56 -18.62 22.41
N GLU A 67 -23.49 -17.39 22.92
CA GLU A 67 -23.86 -16.23 22.10
C GLU A 67 -23.09 -16.35 20.79
N PRO A 68 -23.77 -16.23 19.63
CA PRO A 68 -23.08 -16.26 18.35
C PRO A 68 -22.01 -15.16 18.36
N ALA A 69 -20.81 -15.52 18.00
CA ALA A 69 -19.71 -14.58 17.89
C ALA A 69 -20.18 -13.38 17.05
N MET A 70 -19.93 -12.17 17.54
CA MET A 70 -20.36 -10.93 16.83
C MET A 70 -19.63 -10.86 15.51
N SER A 71 -20.32 -11.26 14.42
CA SER A 71 -19.80 -11.30 13.06
C SER A 71 -19.93 -9.96 12.31
N GLY A 72 -20.49 -8.91 12.97
CA GLY A 72 -20.81 -7.65 12.30
C GLY A 72 -21.82 -7.78 11.16
N GLY A 73 -22.62 -8.86 11.14
CA GLY A 73 -23.57 -9.16 10.06
C GLY A 73 -23.02 -10.05 8.95
N TYR A 74 -21.73 -10.44 9.01
CA TYR A 74 -21.12 -11.32 8.03
C TYR A 74 -21.41 -12.79 8.36
N GLU A 75 -21.55 -13.61 7.31
CA GLU A 75 -21.65 -15.06 7.42
C GLU A 75 -20.30 -15.63 7.91
N ILE A 76 -20.37 -16.66 8.76
CA ILE A 76 -19.18 -17.37 9.23
C ILE A 76 -19.04 -18.67 8.44
N GLY A 77 -17.92 -18.87 7.78
CA GLY A 77 -17.60 -20.06 7.04
C GLY A 77 -17.38 -21.29 7.93
N PRO A 78 -17.33 -22.49 7.36
CA PRO A 78 -17.13 -23.73 8.11
C PRO A 78 -15.75 -23.82 8.79
N ASP A 79 -14.79 -23.04 8.35
CA ASP A 79 -13.46 -22.85 8.94
C ASP A 79 -13.44 -21.81 10.07
N GLY A 80 -14.59 -21.19 10.36
CA GLY A 80 -14.72 -20.14 11.36
C GLY A 80 -14.28 -18.76 10.89
N VAL A 81 -13.92 -18.59 9.62
CA VAL A 81 -13.55 -17.30 9.02
C VAL A 81 -14.79 -16.58 8.50
N LEU A 82 -14.80 -15.25 8.58
CA LEU A 82 -15.88 -14.45 8.01
C LEU A 82 -15.88 -14.57 6.49
N VAL A 83 -17.04 -14.85 5.92
CA VAL A 83 -17.22 -14.99 4.47
C VAL A 83 -17.28 -13.58 3.85
N ARG A 84 -16.50 -13.37 2.81
CA ARG A 84 -16.57 -12.15 2.00
C ARG A 84 -17.93 -12.07 1.31
N PRO A 85 -18.63 -10.91 1.35
CA PRO A 85 -19.92 -10.75 0.68
C PRO A 85 -19.82 -11.03 -0.82
N ALA A 86 -20.83 -11.71 -1.37
CA ALA A 86 -20.81 -12.13 -2.78
C ALA A 86 -20.78 -10.94 -3.76
N GLU A 87 -21.43 -9.84 -3.41
CA GLU A 87 -21.42 -8.59 -4.17
C GLU A 87 -20.03 -7.93 -4.27
N HIS A 88 -19.14 -8.26 -3.33
CA HIS A 88 -17.76 -7.80 -3.31
C HIS A 88 -16.75 -8.91 -3.65
N ALA A 89 -17.20 -10.04 -4.20
CA ALA A 89 -16.31 -11.13 -4.59
C ALA A 89 -15.21 -10.64 -5.54
N ALA A 90 -14.01 -11.23 -5.49
CA ALA A 90 -12.88 -10.85 -6.36
C ALA A 90 -13.26 -10.85 -7.86
N SER A 91 -14.16 -11.74 -8.26
CA SER A 91 -14.67 -11.85 -9.64
C SER A 91 -15.56 -10.68 -10.09
N THR A 92 -16.01 -9.81 -9.18
CA THR A 92 -16.81 -8.63 -9.52
C THR A 92 -15.97 -7.44 -9.95
N TYR A 93 -14.65 -7.50 -9.71
CA TYR A 93 -13.71 -6.45 -10.08
C TYR A 93 -13.13 -6.73 -11.47
N THR A 94 -13.25 -5.75 -12.35
CA THR A 94 -12.70 -5.85 -13.71
C THR A 94 -11.19 -5.62 -13.69
N LYS A 95 -10.44 -6.51 -14.32
CA LYS A 95 -8.99 -6.34 -14.49
C LYS A 95 -8.72 -5.12 -15.36
N PRO A 96 -7.86 -4.18 -14.93
CA PRO A 96 -7.50 -3.02 -15.74
C PRO A 96 -6.81 -3.43 -17.04
N GLU A 97 -7.04 -2.64 -18.08
CA GLU A 97 -6.40 -2.79 -19.39
C GLU A 97 -5.47 -1.61 -19.63
N LEU A 98 -4.24 -1.90 -20.12
CA LEU A 98 -3.27 -0.86 -20.44
C LEU A 98 -3.77 -0.06 -21.67
N PRO A 99 -3.94 1.28 -21.56
CA PRO A 99 -4.35 2.11 -22.69
C PRO A 99 -3.37 1.99 -23.87
N GLU A 100 -3.88 2.11 -25.10
CA GLU A 100 -3.02 2.00 -26.30
C GLU A 100 -1.93 3.10 -26.33
N GLU A 101 -2.29 4.33 -25.92
CA GLU A 101 -1.32 5.44 -25.86
C GLU A 101 -0.21 5.21 -24.81
N ALA A 102 -0.47 4.40 -23.77
CA ALA A 102 0.55 3.99 -22.80
C ALA A 102 1.61 3.04 -23.40
N LYS A 103 1.37 2.53 -24.60
CA LYS A 103 2.31 1.69 -25.35
C LYS A 103 3.25 2.50 -26.27
N GLU A 104 3.26 3.83 -26.11
CA GLU A 104 4.11 4.72 -26.87
C GLU A 104 5.24 5.27 -25.98
N ASN A 105 6.44 5.43 -26.55
CA ASN A 105 7.58 6.05 -25.85
C ASN A 105 7.44 7.58 -25.87
N THR A 106 6.48 8.09 -25.13
CA THR A 106 6.17 9.53 -25.01
C THR A 106 5.92 9.88 -23.53
N GLU A 107 6.00 11.17 -23.17
CA GLU A 107 5.65 11.64 -21.82
C GLU A 107 4.20 11.28 -21.46
N ARG A 108 3.28 11.40 -22.43
CA ARG A 108 1.87 10.99 -22.22
C ARG A 108 1.75 9.49 -22.04
N GLY A 109 2.53 8.70 -22.77
CA GLY A 109 2.59 7.25 -22.58
C GLY A 109 3.07 6.86 -21.18
N ALA A 110 4.09 7.57 -20.64
CA ALA A 110 4.58 7.37 -19.29
C ALA A 110 3.53 7.72 -18.23
N GLU A 111 2.82 8.84 -18.44
CA GLU A 111 1.73 9.29 -17.57
C GLU A 111 0.63 8.24 -17.50
N LEU A 112 0.09 7.80 -18.64
CA LEU A 112 -0.96 6.78 -18.70
C LEU A 112 -0.53 5.42 -18.14
N ALA A 113 0.74 5.08 -18.28
CA ALA A 113 1.30 3.87 -17.69
C ALA A 113 1.39 3.98 -16.16
N ALA A 114 1.67 5.17 -15.61
CA ALA A 114 1.65 5.44 -14.19
C ALA A 114 0.22 5.41 -13.61
N GLU A 115 -0.76 5.95 -14.33
CA GLU A 115 -2.19 5.84 -13.97
C GLU A 115 -2.61 4.35 -13.94
N TYR A 116 -2.30 3.60 -14.98
CA TYR A 116 -2.58 2.16 -15.07
C TYR A 116 -1.91 1.37 -13.94
N LEU A 117 -0.70 1.75 -13.51
CA LEU A 117 -0.05 1.12 -12.35
C LEU A 117 -0.89 1.28 -11.07
N LEU A 118 -1.47 2.46 -10.81
CA LEU A 118 -2.34 2.68 -9.65
C LEU A 118 -3.66 1.92 -9.78
N ASP A 119 -4.21 1.80 -10.99
CA ASP A 119 -5.40 0.97 -11.25
C ASP A 119 -5.12 -0.50 -10.96
N THR A 120 -3.96 -1.01 -11.38
CA THR A 120 -3.55 -2.39 -11.10
C THR A 120 -3.28 -2.63 -9.62
N LEU A 121 -2.77 -1.63 -8.90
CA LEU A 121 -2.60 -1.69 -7.44
C LEU A 121 -3.96 -1.73 -6.74
N THR A 122 -4.92 -0.91 -7.16
CA THR A 122 -6.30 -0.93 -6.65
C THR A 122 -6.96 -2.29 -6.91
N TYR A 123 -6.79 -2.83 -8.11
CA TYR A 123 -7.29 -4.17 -8.46
C TYR A 123 -6.66 -5.25 -7.58
N ALA A 124 -5.35 -5.20 -7.37
CA ALA A 124 -4.65 -6.16 -6.52
C ALA A 124 -5.13 -6.12 -5.06
N TRP A 125 -5.36 -4.93 -4.50
CA TRP A 125 -5.97 -4.80 -3.18
C TRP A 125 -7.36 -5.43 -3.11
N ASN A 126 -8.19 -5.25 -4.13
CA ASN A 126 -9.56 -5.75 -4.13
C ASN A 126 -9.69 -7.24 -4.50
N THR A 127 -8.68 -7.85 -5.09
CA THR A 127 -8.78 -9.23 -5.61
C THR A 127 -7.77 -10.21 -5.03
N GLY A 128 -6.63 -9.71 -4.54
CA GLY A 128 -5.45 -10.51 -4.19
C GLY A 128 -4.57 -10.88 -5.40
N ASP A 129 -5.00 -10.58 -6.63
CA ASP A 129 -4.21 -10.83 -7.84
C ASP A 129 -3.21 -9.69 -8.06
N THR A 130 -1.96 -9.91 -7.66
CA THR A 130 -0.87 -8.92 -7.80
C THR A 130 -0.22 -8.93 -9.19
N GLN A 131 -0.52 -9.92 -10.04
CA GLN A 131 0.17 -10.12 -11.32
C GLN A 131 0.12 -8.90 -12.27
N PRO A 132 -1.02 -8.19 -12.44
CA PRO A 132 -1.06 -6.99 -13.27
C PRO A 132 -0.12 -5.89 -12.78
N PHE A 133 -0.07 -5.66 -11.45
CA PHE A 133 0.82 -4.69 -10.82
C PHE A 133 2.29 -5.09 -10.95
N GLU A 134 2.59 -6.38 -10.82
CA GLU A 134 3.93 -6.93 -11.00
C GLU A 134 4.46 -6.76 -12.42
N ASN A 135 3.59 -6.89 -13.42
CA ASN A 135 3.97 -6.81 -14.83
C ASN A 135 4.43 -5.41 -15.26
N ILE A 136 4.01 -4.35 -14.56
CA ILE A 136 4.36 -2.96 -14.88
C ILE A 136 5.36 -2.34 -13.89
N SER A 137 5.89 -3.11 -12.95
CA SER A 137 6.82 -2.65 -11.92
C SER A 137 8.08 -3.49 -11.83
N ASP A 138 9.22 -2.84 -11.54
CA ASP A 138 10.52 -3.52 -11.44
C ASP A 138 10.58 -4.41 -10.18
N PRO A 139 11.01 -5.68 -10.29
CA PRO A 139 11.11 -6.59 -9.14
C PRO A 139 12.08 -6.12 -8.06
N ASN A 140 12.99 -5.20 -8.36
CA ASN A 140 13.92 -4.64 -7.39
C ASN A 140 13.37 -3.38 -6.68
N ASP A 141 12.22 -2.86 -7.10
CA ASP A 141 11.63 -1.69 -6.47
C ASP A 141 11.03 -2.03 -5.10
N SER A 142 11.46 -1.29 -4.08
CA SER A 142 11.00 -1.47 -2.70
C SER A 142 9.53 -1.10 -2.50
N PHE A 143 9.03 -0.11 -3.22
CA PHE A 143 7.62 0.28 -3.24
C PHE A 143 6.75 -0.88 -3.74
N ARG A 144 7.08 -1.46 -4.89
CA ARG A 144 6.42 -2.65 -5.43
C ARG A 144 6.41 -3.79 -4.40
N ASN A 145 7.59 -4.14 -3.91
CA ASN A 145 7.75 -5.31 -3.03
C ASN A 145 6.99 -5.15 -1.71
N LYS A 146 6.92 -3.92 -1.19
CA LYS A 146 6.12 -3.61 -0.01
C LYS A 146 4.64 -3.87 -0.26
N PHE A 147 4.05 -3.33 -1.33
CA PHE A 147 2.62 -3.53 -1.61
C PHE A 147 2.26 -4.98 -1.87
N ILE A 148 3.09 -5.72 -2.62
CA ILE A 148 2.88 -7.14 -2.85
C ILE A 148 2.92 -7.92 -1.53
N SER A 149 3.87 -7.62 -0.66
CA SER A 149 3.96 -8.24 0.66
C SER A 149 2.74 -7.95 1.53
N ASP A 150 2.28 -6.69 1.55
CA ASP A 150 1.12 -6.26 2.34
C ASP A 150 -0.17 -6.93 1.84
N ILE A 151 -0.39 -6.96 0.52
CA ILE A 151 -1.54 -7.63 -0.11
C ILE A 151 -1.53 -9.13 0.21
N ASN A 152 -0.40 -9.80 -0.01
CA ASN A 152 -0.27 -11.23 0.28
C ASN A 152 -0.49 -11.52 1.77
N HIS A 153 -0.04 -10.62 2.65
CA HIS A 153 -0.26 -10.75 4.08
C HIS A 153 -1.75 -10.65 4.43
N VAL A 154 -2.51 -9.75 3.82
CA VAL A 154 -3.96 -9.68 4.03
C VAL A 154 -4.65 -10.94 3.52
N TYR A 155 -4.33 -11.38 2.32
CA TYR A 155 -4.98 -12.51 1.68
C TYR A 155 -4.53 -13.88 2.19
N SER A 156 -3.53 -13.94 3.07
CA SER A 156 -3.09 -15.21 3.70
C SER A 156 -4.13 -15.80 4.66
N ASP A 157 -4.92 -14.95 5.33
CA ASP A 157 -5.89 -15.32 6.35
C ASP A 157 -7.09 -14.35 6.43
N GLY A 158 -7.37 -13.67 5.32
CA GLY A 158 -8.41 -12.65 5.23
C GLY A 158 -8.72 -12.22 3.80
N TRP A 159 -9.35 -11.08 3.67
CA TRP A 159 -9.75 -10.47 2.42
C TRP A 159 -9.97 -8.95 2.61
N THR A 160 -9.99 -8.22 1.50
CA THR A 160 -10.36 -6.81 1.50
C THR A 160 -11.16 -6.46 0.24
N TYR A 161 -12.00 -5.41 0.31
CA TYR A 161 -12.80 -4.91 -0.81
C TYR A 161 -13.10 -3.41 -0.67
N ASP A 162 -13.55 -2.80 -1.75
CA ASP A 162 -13.85 -1.36 -1.88
C ASP A 162 -12.66 -0.45 -1.58
N ASN A 163 -11.44 -0.98 -1.72
CA ASN A 163 -10.27 -0.13 -1.78
C ASN A 163 -10.31 0.72 -3.05
N ARG A 164 -9.96 1.98 -2.94
CA ARG A 164 -10.01 2.91 -4.07
C ARG A 164 -8.82 3.86 -4.03
N ILE A 165 -8.24 4.08 -5.20
CA ILE A 165 -7.27 5.15 -5.45
C ILE A 165 -7.86 5.97 -6.59
N THR A 166 -8.15 7.24 -6.33
CA THR A 166 -8.66 8.18 -7.33
C THR A 166 -7.59 9.22 -7.59
N ILE A 167 -7.23 9.43 -8.85
CA ILE A 167 -6.27 10.45 -9.24
C ILE A 167 -7.02 11.78 -9.31
N ASP A 168 -6.65 12.71 -8.43
CA ASP A 168 -7.25 14.04 -8.37
C ASP A 168 -6.55 15.00 -9.35
N HIS A 169 -5.21 14.98 -9.36
CA HIS A 169 -4.40 15.83 -10.20
C HIS A 169 -3.08 15.16 -10.62
N ILE A 170 -2.69 15.43 -11.85
CA ILE A 170 -1.34 15.18 -12.33
C ILE A 170 -0.51 16.41 -11.96
N LEU A 171 0.39 16.26 -11.00
CA LEU A 171 1.21 17.36 -10.50
C LEU A 171 2.44 17.59 -11.36
N ARG A 172 2.98 16.52 -11.95
CA ARG A 172 4.24 16.59 -12.69
C ARG A 172 4.39 15.41 -13.65
N VAL A 173 4.86 15.71 -14.86
CA VAL A 173 5.34 14.72 -15.84
C VAL A 173 6.61 15.28 -16.44
N ASP A 174 7.77 14.78 -16.02
CA ASP A 174 9.07 15.35 -16.40
C ASP A 174 10.02 14.27 -16.89
N PRO A 175 10.56 14.39 -18.09
CA PRO A 175 11.68 13.57 -18.55
C PRO A 175 12.89 13.74 -17.62
N GLN A 176 13.49 12.62 -17.23
CA GLN A 176 14.63 12.62 -16.32
C GLN A 176 15.92 12.24 -17.09
N PRO A 177 16.95 13.08 -17.02
CA PRO A 177 18.24 12.72 -17.59
C PRO A 177 18.84 11.54 -16.83
N SER A 178 19.36 10.56 -17.57
CA SER A 178 20.05 9.44 -16.94
C SER A 178 21.29 9.92 -16.19
N ASN A 179 21.45 9.43 -14.96
CA ASN A 179 22.66 9.68 -14.17
C ASN A 179 23.64 8.48 -14.16
N GLY A 180 23.32 7.44 -14.94
CA GLY A 180 24.14 6.22 -15.04
C GLY A 180 24.16 5.34 -13.81
N LYS A 181 23.35 5.68 -12.78
CA LYS A 181 23.30 4.95 -11.52
C LYS A 181 21.87 4.63 -11.09
N ASP A 182 21.10 5.63 -10.72
CA ASP A 182 19.78 5.44 -10.11
C ASP A 182 18.64 5.80 -11.09
N ILE A 183 18.95 6.58 -12.14
CA ILE A 183 18.01 6.99 -13.17
C ILE A 183 18.42 6.35 -14.49
N PRO A 184 17.70 5.34 -14.98
CA PRO A 184 17.94 4.75 -16.31
C PRO A 184 17.72 5.76 -17.45
N PRO A 185 18.24 5.49 -18.65
CA PRO A 185 17.87 6.27 -19.84
C PRO A 185 16.38 6.10 -20.17
N ASN A 186 15.80 7.08 -20.84
CA ASN A 186 14.38 7.11 -21.23
C ASN A 186 13.44 7.01 -20.02
N SER A 187 13.73 7.76 -18.96
CA SER A 187 12.93 7.81 -17.76
C SER A 187 12.11 9.10 -17.69
N VAL A 188 10.90 8.99 -17.15
CA VAL A 188 9.97 10.09 -16.88
C VAL A 188 9.52 10.00 -15.44
N LEU A 189 9.63 11.08 -14.68
CA LEU A 189 9.05 11.19 -13.35
C LEU A 189 7.59 11.62 -13.48
N VAL A 190 6.67 10.80 -13.00
CA VAL A 190 5.25 11.11 -12.92
C VAL A 190 4.88 11.29 -11.45
N VAL A 191 4.27 12.43 -11.11
CA VAL A 191 3.82 12.73 -9.76
C VAL A 191 2.32 12.99 -9.78
N LEU A 192 1.58 12.23 -8.99
CA LEU A 192 0.12 12.20 -8.96
C LEU A 192 -0.37 12.53 -7.55
N LEU A 193 -1.31 13.46 -7.44
CA LEU A 193 -2.10 13.65 -6.22
C LEU A 193 -3.32 12.73 -6.31
N THR A 194 -3.55 11.97 -5.26
CA THR A 194 -4.65 10.99 -5.22
C THR A 194 -5.41 11.09 -3.91
N THR A 195 -6.69 10.71 -3.97
CA THR A 195 -7.50 10.39 -2.79
C THR A 195 -7.63 8.87 -2.70
N THR A 196 -7.31 8.32 -1.55
CA THR A 196 -7.36 6.87 -1.28
C THR A 196 -8.39 6.55 -0.20
N SER A 197 -9.04 5.41 -0.34
CA SER A 197 -9.92 4.81 0.67
C SER A 197 -9.53 3.35 0.86
N ASP A 198 -9.32 2.94 2.10
CA ASP A 198 -8.88 1.58 2.45
C ASP A 198 -10.01 0.53 2.40
N GLY A 199 -11.26 0.95 2.21
CA GLY A 199 -12.39 0.05 2.13
C GLY A 199 -12.60 -0.79 3.40
N THR A 200 -13.02 -2.03 3.23
CA THR A 200 -13.24 -2.98 4.33
C THR A 200 -12.28 -4.15 4.24
N THR A 201 -11.57 -4.39 5.30
CA THR A 201 -10.61 -5.51 5.42
C THR A 201 -11.06 -6.45 6.55
N CYS A 202 -11.11 -7.74 6.26
CA CYS A 202 -11.20 -8.80 7.26
C CYS A 202 -9.82 -9.46 7.38
N LYS A 203 -9.32 -9.56 8.60
CA LYS A 203 -8.11 -10.31 8.91
C LYS A 203 -8.26 -11.00 10.25
N GLN A 204 -7.97 -12.31 10.30
CA GLN A 204 -8.11 -13.09 11.53
C GLN A 204 -9.48 -12.90 12.21
N GLN A 205 -10.56 -12.90 11.43
CA GLN A 205 -11.95 -12.69 11.88
C GLN A 205 -12.25 -11.30 12.46
N LYS A 206 -11.33 -10.35 12.34
CA LYS A 206 -11.56 -8.95 12.69
C LYS A 206 -11.87 -8.14 11.46
N LEU A 207 -12.95 -7.40 11.51
CA LEU A 207 -13.29 -6.42 10.48
C LEU A 207 -12.67 -5.08 10.85
N LEU A 208 -11.98 -4.51 9.86
CA LEU A 208 -11.49 -3.16 9.87
C LEU A 208 -12.17 -2.46 8.69
N SER A 209 -12.92 -1.42 8.95
CA SER A 209 -13.52 -0.59 7.91
C SER A 209 -13.08 0.83 8.16
N SER A 210 -12.48 1.46 7.14
CA SER A 210 -12.18 2.87 7.14
C SER A 210 -13.10 3.56 6.16
N ALA A 211 -13.93 4.48 6.65
CA ALA A 211 -14.70 5.39 5.82
C ALA A 211 -13.92 6.68 5.54
N GLU A 212 -12.72 6.80 6.11
CA GLU A 212 -11.88 7.98 5.94
C GLU A 212 -11.14 7.91 4.62
N GLU A 213 -11.21 9.02 3.88
CA GLU A 213 -10.39 9.24 2.71
C GLU A 213 -9.14 10.00 3.11
N SER A 214 -8.02 9.61 2.54
CA SER A 214 -6.72 10.25 2.77
C SER A 214 -6.10 10.66 1.46
N GLN A 215 -5.45 11.83 1.44
CA GLN A 215 -4.69 12.24 0.26
C GLN A 215 -3.28 11.69 0.31
N PHE A 216 -2.81 11.26 -0.87
CA PHE A 216 -1.43 10.83 -1.08
C PHE A 216 -0.86 11.44 -2.35
N VAL A 217 0.43 11.73 -2.30
CA VAL A 217 1.21 12.05 -3.49
C VAL A 217 2.01 10.82 -3.85
N PHE A 218 1.74 10.24 -5.02
CA PHE A 218 2.55 9.19 -5.60
C PHE A 218 3.59 9.79 -6.53
N ALA A 219 4.85 9.41 -6.35
CA ALA A 219 5.96 9.75 -7.24
C ALA A 219 6.50 8.47 -7.85
N LEU A 220 6.40 8.34 -9.17
CA LEU A 220 6.72 7.13 -9.93
C LEU A 220 7.76 7.47 -11.00
N LEU A 221 8.91 6.81 -10.96
CA LEU A 221 9.92 6.90 -12.02
C LEU A 221 9.61 5.81 -13.05
N MET A 222 8.99 6.22 -14.14
CA MET A 222 8.66 5.35 -15.27
C MET A 222 9.82 5.31 -16.23
N THR A 223 10.24 4.11 -16.67
CA THR A 223 11.34 3.92 -17.63
C THR A 223 10.86 3.13 -18.82
N TRP A 224 11.11 3.65 -20.03
CA TRP A 224 10.83 2.93 -21.26
C TRP A 224 11.93 1.91 -21.56
N ARG A 225 11.56 0.63 -21.56
CA ARG A 225 12.46 -0.47 -21.93
C ARG A 225 11.69 -1.63 -22.55
N ASP A 226 12.30 -2.30 -23.51
CA ASP A 226 11.74 -3.49 -24.19
C ASP A 226 10.34 -3.26 -24.80
N GLY A 227 10.06 -2.02 -25.21
CA GLY A 227 8.80 -1.66 -25.86
C GLY A 227 7.65 -1.38 -24.89
N THR A 228 7.92 -1.15 -23.61
CA THR A 228 6.92 -0.85 -22.58
C THR A 228 7.45 0.10 -21.50
N TRP A 229 6.54 0.76 -20.79
CA TRP A 229 6.85 1.52 -19.58
C TRP A 229 6.86 0.60 -18.37
N ILE A 230 7.87 0.74 -17.50
CA ILE A 230 8.02 0.02 -16.24
C ILE A 230 8.32 1.02 -15.15
N ALA A 231 7.61 0.96 -14.03
CA ALA A 231 7.94 1.71 -12.83
C ALA A 231 9.18 1.08 -12.19
N VAL A 232 10.30 1.78 -12.23
CA VAL A 232 11.58 1.30 -11.69
C VAL A 232 11.83 1.80 -10.28
N GLN A 233 11.12 2.84 -9.88
CA GLN A 233 11.12 3.37 -8.52
C GLN A 233 9.78 4.03 -8.22
N GLY A 234 9.19 3.70 -7.09
CA GLY A 234 7.97 4.30 -6.60
C GLY A 234 8.12 4.83 -5.18
N GLY A 235 7.24 5.77 -4.84
CA GLY A 235 7.08 6.31 -3.50
C GLY A 235 5.71 6.94 -3.32
N SER A 236 5.21 6.93 -2.08
CA SER A 236 3.99 7.63 -1.72
C SER A 236 4.20 8.43 -0.44
N GLU A 237 3.59 9.60 -0.37
CA GLU A 237 3.67 10.48 0.77
C GLU A 237 2.29 11.07 1.08
N ASN A 238 1.93 11.13 2.37
CA ASN A 238 0.74 11.85 2.80
C ASN A 238 1.09 13.33 3.00
N PRO A 239 0.50 14.28 2.24
CA PRO A 239 0.82 15.70 2.35
C PRO A 239 0.41 16.31 3.70
N ASP A 240 -0.57 15.74 4.41
CA ASP A 240 -1.08 16.26 5.67
C ASP A 240 -0.17 15.97 6.88
N VAL A 241 0.80 15.07 6.74
CA VAL A 241 1.75 14.70 7.82
C VAL A 241 2.91 15.71 7.93
N ARG A 242 2.99 16.72 7.08
CA ARG A 242 4.05 17.75 7.06
C ARG A 242 3.77 18.97 7.93
N GLN A 243 2.76 18.96 8.83
CA GLN A 243 2.48 20.10 9.72
C GLN A 243 3.06 19.89 11.12
#